data_ecf85cdca01ec581b0aa7ea77fdb90af
#
_entry.id   ecf85cdca01ec581b0aa7ea77fdb90af
#
_cell.length_a   1.000
_cell.length_b   1.000
_cell.length_c   1.000
_cell.angle_alpha   90.00
_cell.angle_beta   90.00
_cell.angle_gamma   90.00
#
_symmetry.space_group_name_H-M   'P 1'
#
loop_
_entity.id
_entity.type
_entity.pdbx_description
1 polymer ?
#
loop_
_entity_poly.entity_id
_entity_poly.type
_entity_poly.pdbx_seq_one_letter_code
_entity_poly.pdbx_strand_id
1 'polypeptide(L)'
;PAWTLPAVGLCACLATAAVAQPLAGSKTLRLHAQDGSAVVLGTVRFTPQADGRSAFALQLDPAAFQDFFLSMKEFKCVQAPAEVFCHVPYPYPQPGSVGPGDLAWLEHALLFMFKTPSEFGARLWNGVYWRLSPTATGGFEGRPQAIDLNRISAPPAKAGPPYVPPYGAAQRDDIPSGARWFGRLTVE
;
A
#
# COMPACT_ATOMS: atom_id res chain seq x y z
N PRO A 1 -58.70 9.47 -44.76
CA PRO A 1 -57.49 9.95 -44.09
C PRO A 1 -56.90 8.82 -43.23
N ALA A 2 -55.77 8.30 -43.71
CA ALA A 2 -55.04 7.28 -42.99
C ALA A 2 -54.04 7.95 -42.06
N TRP A 3 -54.09 7.62 -40.78
CA TRP A 3 -53.18 8.11 -39.77
C TRP A 3 -52.05 7.07 -39.57
N THR A 4 -50.84 7.41 -39.98
CA THR A 4 -49.63 6.65 -39.75
C THR A 4 -49.04 7.07 -38.42
N LEU A 5 -48.96 6.16 -37.42
CA LEU A 5 -48.24 6.33 -36.15
C LEU A 5 -46.74 6.07 -36.37
N PRO A 6 -45.84 6.92 -35.87
CA PRO A 6 -44.42 6.63 -35.92
C PRO A 6 -44.06 5.63 -34.82
N ALA A 7 -43.33 4.56 -35.19
CA ALA A 7 -42.75 3.60 -34.26
C ALA A 7 -41.53 4.26 -33.56
N VAL A 8 -41.63 4.51 -32.28
CA VAL A 8 -40.50 4.94 -31.44
C VAL A 8 -39.67 3.71 -31.07
N GLY A 9 -38.53 3.58 -31.74
CA GLY A 9 -37.56 2.55 -31.42
C GLY A 9 -36.87 2.85 -30.08
N LEU A 10 -37.13 2.03 -29.09
CA LEU A 10 -36.44 2.09 -27.77
C LEU A 10 -35.05 1.47 -27.94
N CYS A 11 -34.01 2.32 -28.06
CA CYS A 11 -32.63 1.89 -28.07
C CYS A 11 -32.18 1.57 -26.61
N ALA A 12 -32.23 0.30 -26.23
CA ALA A 12 -31.72 -0.17 -24.92
C ALA A 12 -30.20 -0.14 -24.96
N CYS A 13 -29.58 0.89 -24.37
CA CYS A 13 -28.15 0.91 -24.10
C CYS A 13 -27.83 -0.13 -23.03
N LEU A 14 -27.30 -1.28 -23.42
CA LEU A 14 -26.71 -2.26 -22.52
C LEU A 14 -25.39 -1.66 -21.98
N ALA A 15 -25.45 -1.10 -20.79
CA ALA A 15 -24.22 -0.73 -20.04
C ALA A 15 -23.51 -2.02 -19.65
N THR A 16 -22.48 -2.40 -20.39
CA THR A 16 -21.54 -3.46 -19.97
C THR A 16 -20.76 -2.93 -18.77
N ALA A 17 -21.01 -3.48 -17.59
CA ALA A 17 -20.19 -3.25 -16.42
C ALA A 17 -18.77 -3.70 -16.75
N ALA A 18 -17.82 -2.76 -16.81
CA ALA A 18 -16.41 -3.09 -16.96
C ALA A 18 -15.97 -3.85 -15.72
N VAL A 19 -15.77 -5.16 -15.84
CA VAL A 19 -15.13 -5.97 -14.78
C VAL A 19 -13.70 -5.49 -14.67
N ALA A 20 -13.33 -4.97 -13.49
CA ALA A 20 -11.96 -4.54 -13.23
C ALA A 20 -11.01 -5.74 -13.42
N GLN A 21 -10.04 -5.60 -14.33
CA GLN A 21 -9.10 -6.67 -14.62
C GLN A 21 -8.15 -6.89 -13.45
N PRO A 22 -7.75 -8.15 -13.17
CA PRO A 22 -6.72 -8.45 -12.19
C PRO A 22 -5.41 -7.75 -12.54
N LEU A 23 -4.67 -7.32 -11.52
CA LEU A 23 -3.37 -6.70 -11.68
C LEU A 23 -2.36 -7.71 -12.21
N ALA A 24 -1.49 -7.28 -13.14
CA ALA A 24 -0.47 -8.11 -13.75
C ALA A 24 0.84 -7.35 -13.95
N GLY A 25 1.96 -8.10 -13.99
CA GLY A 25 3.28 -7.57 -14.29
C GLY A 25 4.00 -6.97 -13.09
N SER A 26 5.16 -6.38 -13.34
CA SER A 26 6.00 -5.75 -12.32
C SER A 26 5.84 -4.24 -12.35
N LYS A 27 5.79 -3.64 -11.17
CA LYS A 27 5.70 -2.20 -10.96
C LYS A 27 6.81 -1.74 -10.04
N THR A 28 7.37 -0.57 -10.31
CA THR A 28 8.41 0.05 -9.47
C THR A 28 7.79 0.70 -8.24
N LEU A 29 8.41 0.45 -7.10
CA LEU A 29 8.04 1.05 -5.81
C LEU A 29 8.98 2.21 -5.49
N ARG A 30 8.43 3.43 -5.26
CA ARG A 30 9.20 4.63 -4.92
C ARG A 30 8.64 5.37 -3.72
N LEU A 31 9.55 5.89 -2.89
CA LEU A 31 9.25 6.93 -1.89
C LEU A 31 9.64 8.30 -2.46
N HIS A 32 8.74 9.26 -2.34
CA HIS A 32 8.95 10.63 -2.78
C HIS A 32 9.12 11.56 -1.58
N ALA A 33 10.21 12.33 -1.61
CA ALA A 33 10.57 13.28 -0.57
C ALA A 33 9.98 14.66 -0.82
N GLN A 34 9.96 15.51 0.21
CA GLN A 34 9.48 16.88 0.14
C GLN A 34 10.30 17.78 -0.79
N ASP A 35 11.58 17.48 -0.97
CA ASP A 35 12.49 18.23 -1.87
C ASP A 35 12.33 17.85 -3.35
N GLY A 36 11.38 16.97 -3.68
CA GLY A 36 11.13 16.46 -5.02
C GLY A 36 12.01 15.28 -5.43
N SER A 37 12.95 14.87 -4.59
CA SER A 37 13.72 13.63 -4.83
C SER A 37 12.86 12.39 -4.61
N ALA A 38 13.32 11.25 -5.16
CA ALA A 38 12.66 9.96 -4.95
C ALA A 38 13.68 8.85 -4.76
N VAL A 39 13.35 7.89 -3.89
CA VAL A 39 14.13 6.69 -3.65
C VAL A 39 13.37 5.49 -4.23
N VAL A 40 14.01 4.75 -5.15
CA VAL A 40 13.47 3.48 -5.64
C VAL A 40 13.70 2.42 -4.56
N LEU A 41 12.61 1.93 -3.97
CA LEU A 41 12.67 0.91 -2.92
C LEU A 41 12.77 -0.52 -3.47
N GLY A 42 12.37 -0.73 -4.72
CA GLY A 42 12.31 -2.05 -5.35
C GLY A 42 11.13 -2.19 -6.30
N THR A 43 10.57 -3.38 -6.39
CA THR A 43 9.44 -3.71 -7.27
C THR A 43 8.36 -4.50 -6.56
N VAL A 44 7.14 -4.39 -7.06
CA VAL A 44 6.00 -5.26 -6.73
C VAL A 44 5.60 -6.00 -8.00
N ARG A 45 5.64 -7.33 -7.96
CA ARG A 45 5.17 -8.19 -9.05
C ARG A 45 3.76 -8.67 -8.74
N PHE A 46 2.85 -8.51 -9.69
CA PHE A 46 1.47 -9.00 -9.62
C PHE A 46 1.29 -10.19 -10.57
N THR A 47 0.62 -11.23 -10.08
CA THR A 47 0.29 -12.43 -10.85
C THR A 47 -1.21 -12.69 -10.73
N PRO A 48 -1.99 -12.57 -11.83
CA PRO A 48 -3.41 -12.86 -11.82
C PRO A 48 -3.72 -14.27 -11.32
N GLN A 49 -4.81 -14.42 -10.59
CA GLN A 49 -5.34 -15.67 -10.07
C GLN A 49 -6.71 -15.97 -10.67
N ALA A 50 -7.11 -17.23 -10.64
CA ALA A 50 -8.37 -17.70 -11.23
C ALA A 50 -9.63 -17.13 -10.54
N ASP A 51 -9.49 -16.68 -9.31
CA ASP A 51 -10.56 -16.06 -8.50
C ASP A 51 -10.76 -14.55 -8.77
N GLY A 52 -10.05 -13.99 -9.76
CA GLY A 52 -10.10 -12.57 -10.11
C GLY A 52 -9.23 -11.66 -9.21
N ARG A 53 -8.52 -12.22 -8.24
CA ARG A 53 -7.50 -11.55 -7.45
C ARG A 53 -6.14 -11.60 -8.14
N SER A 54 -5.15 -10.96 -7.55
CA SER A 54 -3.77 -11.06 -7.98
C SER A 54 -2.86 -11.32 -6.78
N ALA A 55 -2.07 -12.38 -6.86
CA ALA A 55 -0.97 -12.55 -5.92
C ALA A 55 0.03 -11.41 -6.12
N PHE A 56 0.68 -10.96 -5.05
CA PHE A 56 1.75 -10.00 -5.14
C PHE A 56 3.03 -10.52 -4.46
N ALA A 57 4.17 -10.13 -5.01
CA ALA A 57 5.48 -10.36 -4.41
C ALA A 57 6.25 -9.05 -4.38
N LEU A 58 6.66 -8.65 -3.18
CA LEU A 58 7.49 -7.47 -2.95
C LEU A 58 8.96 -7.88 -3.00
N GLN A 59 9.74 -7.23 -3.86
CA GLN A 59 11.18 -7.40 -3.95
C GLN A 59 11.84 -6.04 -3.70
N LEU A 60 12.37 -5.87 -2.49
CA LEU A 60 13.08 -4.66 -2.11
C LEU A 60 14.51 -4.70 -2.67
N ASP A 61 15.01 -3.54 -3.10
CA ASP A 61 16.39 -3.35 -3.51
C ASP A 61 17.26 -3.12 -2.26
N PRO A 62 18.16 -4.03 -1.91
CA PRO A 62 19.02 -3.85 -0.74
C PRO A 62 19.85 -2.56 -0.78
N ALA A 63 20.20 -2.05 -1.97
CA ALA A 63 20.97 -0.82 -2.12
C ALA A 63 20.21 0.44 -1.69
N ALA A 64 18.88 0.39 -1.64
CA ALA A 64 18.04 1.50 -1.17
C ALA A 64 18.01 1.62 0.36
N PHE A 65 18.47 0.61 1.09
CA PHE A 65 18.32 0.52 2.54
C PHE A 65 19.67 0.48 3.23
N GLN A 66 19.70 0.99 4.44
CA GLN A 66 20.78 0.81 5.42
C GLN A 66 20.27 -0.01 6.60
N ASP A 67 21.17 -0.76 7.22
CA ASP A 67 20.84 -1.56 8.40
C ASP A 67 20.95 -0.70 9.67
N PHE A 68 19.88 -0.68 10.42
CA PHE A 68 19.81 -0.05 11.74
C PHE A 68 19.49 -1.10 12.79
N PHE A 69 20.33 -1.19 13.82
CA PHE A 69 20.09 -2.07 14.95
C PHE A 69 19.38 -1.28 16.05
N LEU A 70 18.06 -1.43 16.11
CA LEU A 70 17.20 -0.67 17.02
C LEU A 70 16.51 -1.63 17.99
N SER A 71 16.57 -1.34 19.29
CA SER A 71 15.88 -2.17 20.30
C SER A 71 16.15 -3.67 20.14
N MET A 72 17.41 -4.05 19.94
CA MET A 72 17.87 -5.43 19.78
C MET A 72 17.37 -6.16 18.52
N LYS A 73 16.89 -5.41 17.51
CA LYS A 73 16.45 -5.96 16.21
C LYS A 73 17.05 -5.15 15.06
N GLU A 74 17.38 -5.84 13.98
CA GLU A 74 17.80 -5.21 12.72
C GLU A 74 16.58 -4.73 11.93
N PHE A 75 16.68 -3.50 11.43
CA PHE A 75 15.70 -2.89 10.53
C PHE A 75 16.36 -2.41 9.25
N LYS A 76 15.70 -2.59 8.13
CA LYS A 76 16.06 -2.02 6.83
C LYS A 76 15.44 -0.64 6.71
N CYS A 77 16.26 0.40 6.67
CA CYS A 77 15.78 1.77 6.72
C CYS A 77 16.32 2.63 5.58
N VAL A 78 15.50 3.56 5.11
CA VAL A 78 15.92 4.65 4.22
C VAL A 78 16.25 5.87 5.06
N GLN A 79 17.45 6.39 4.91
CA GLN A 79 17.89 7.57 5.64
C GLN A 79 17.62 8.84 4.82
N ALA A 80 17.08 9.87 5.49
CA ALA A 80 16.88 11.21 4.98
C ALA A 80 17.49 12.24 5.96
N PRO A 81 17.62 13.51 5.57
CA PRO A 81 18.25 14.53 6.41
C PRO A 81 17.61 14.71 7.80
N ALA A 82 16.28 14.61 7.87
CA ALA A 82 15.54 14.86 9.11
C ALA A 82 14.85 13.59 9.68
N GLU A 83 14.74 12.54 8.90
CA GLU A 83 14.02 11.31 9.30
C GLU A 83 14.73 10.05 8.81
N VAL A 84 14.54 8.97 9.55
CA VAL A 84 14.88 7.61 9.15
C VAL A 84 13.59 6.83 9.03
N PHE A 85 13.34 6.24 7.86
CA PHE A 85 12.15 5.43 7.55
C PHE A 85 12.52 3.96 7.49
N CYS A 86 12.02 3.16 8.41
CA CYS A 86 12.32 1.74 8.52
C CYS A 86 11.16 0.89 8.05
N HIS A 87 11.39 -0.07 7.17
CA HIS A 87 10.39 -1.01 6.70
C HIS A 87 10.01 -2.01 7.80
N VAL A 88 8.73 -2.09 8.10
CA VAL A 88 8.16 -2.95 9.17
C VAL A 88 6.93 -3.66 8.63
N PRO A 89 7.08 -4.60 7.68
CA PRO A 89 5.93 -5.29 7.08
C PRO A 89 5.17 -6.10 8.13
N TYR A 90 3.88 -6.33 7.88
CA TYR A 90 3.06 -7.23 8.69
C TYR A 90 3.73 -8.61 8.79
N PRO A 91 4.05 -9.10 10.00
CA PRO A 91 4.96 -10.23 10.16
C PRO A 91 4.28 -11.60 10.18
N TYR A 92 2.94 -11.65 10.17
CA TYR A 92 2.21 -12.90 10.30
C TYR A 92 1.66 -13.41 8.98
N PRO A 93 1.23 -14.70 8.91
CA PRO A 93 0.61 -15.24 7.70
C PRO A 93 -0.56 -14.38 7.22
N GLN A 94 -0.63 -14.19 5.92
CA GLN A 94 -1.63 -13.38 5.24
C GLN A 94 -1.81 -13.89 3.80
N PRO A 95 -2.88 -13.53 3.07
CA PRO A 95 -3.18 -14.11 1.76
C PRO A 95 -2.14 -13.86 0.67
N GLY A 96 -1.32 -12.81 0.77
CA GLY A 96 -0.37 -12.43 -0.28
C GLY A 96 -1.04 -12.02 -1.59
N SER A 97 -2.30 -11.58 -1.53
CA SER A 97 -3.07 -11.22 -2.71
C SER A 97 -3.90 -9.96 -2.49
N VAL A 98 -4.16 -9.27 -3.59
CA VAL A 98 -5.01 -8.07 -3.67
C VAL A 98 -6.16 -8.33 -4.64
N GLY A 99 -7.26 -7.61 -4.47
CA GLY A 99 -8.41 -7.66 -5.37
C GLY A 99 -8.73 -6.30 -5.97
N PRO A 100 -9.65 -6.23 -6.92
CA PRO A 100 -10.18 -4.97 -7.41
C PRO A 100 -10.73 -4.14 -6.25
N GLY A 101 -10.12 -2.97 -5.99
CA GLY A 101 -10.52 -2.09 -4.87
C GLY A 101 -10.11 -2.55 -3.47
N ASP A 102 -9.43 -3.69 -3.33
CA ASP A 102 -8.93 -4.22 -2.05
C ASP A 102 -7.40 -4.39 -2.11
N LEU A 103 -6.67 -3.39 -1.64
CA LEU A 103 -5.21 -3.36 -1.60
C LEU A 103 -4.64 -3.57 -0.18
N ALA A 104 -5.50 -3.90 0.79
CA ALA A 104 -5.14 -3.90 2.20
C ALA A 104 -3.90 -4.74 2.51
N TRP A 105 -3.74 -5.92 1.92
CA TRP A 105 -2.58 -6.77 2.21
C TRP A 105 -1.29 -6.26 1.57
N LEU A 106 -1.35 -5.59 0.43
CA LEU A 106 -0.20 -4.87 -0.12
C LEU A 106 0.17 -3.67 0.77
N GLU A 107 -0.81 -2.90 1.24
CA GLU A 107 -0.61 -1.79 2.16
C GLU A 107 0.03 -2.28 3.48
N HIS A 108 -0.36 -3.46 3.98
CA HIS A 108 0.24 -4.10 5.17
C HIS A 108 1.65 -4.67 4.92
N ALA A 109 1.99 -5.02 3.69
CA ALA A 109 3.35 -5.38 3.32
C ALA A 109 4.27 -4.15 3.21
N LEU A 110 3.71 -2.95 3.11
CA LEU A 110 4.40 -1.67 2.93
C LEU A 110 4.32 -0.78 4.18
N LEU A 111 4.19 -1.34 5.38
CA LEU A 111 4.24 -0.57 6.61
C LEU A 111 5.67 -0.07 6.88
N PHE A 112 5.76 1.13 7.42
CA PHE A 112 7.01 1.73 7.85
C PHE A 112 6.91 2.27 9.27
N MET A 113 8.06 2.53 9.88
CA MET A 113 8.21 3.27 11.10
C MET A 113 9.17 4.43 10.83
N PHE A 114 8.86 5.62 11.33
CA PHE A 114 9.79 6.74 11.26
C PHE A 114 10.43 7.03 12.61
N LYS A 115 11.64 7.57 12.56
CA LYS A 115 12.36 8.10 13.71
C LYS A 115 13.23 9.28 13.29
N THR A 116 13.65 10.12 14.25
CA THR A 116 14.70 11.08 13.99
C THR A 116 16.07 10.38 13.94
N PRO A 117 17.08 10.92 13.23
CA PRO A 117 18.40 10.29 13.16
C PRO A 117 19.07 10.11 14.54
N SER A 118 18.80 11.01 15.49
CA SER A 118 19.38 10.99 16.86
C SER A 118 18.68 10.06 17.85
N GLU A 119 17.48 9.53 17.51
CA GLU A 119 16.77 8.62 18.40
C GLU A 119 17.40 7.24 18.41
N PHE A 120 17.58 6.69 19.61
CA PHE A 120 17.96 5.30 19.80
C PHE A 120 16.69 4.45 20.01
N GLY A 121 16.63 3.29 19.37
CA GLY A 121 15.53 2.35 19.52
C GLY A 121 14.38 2.56 18.52
N ALA A 122 13.54 1.55 18.46
CA ALA A 122 12.32 1.53 17.67
C ALA A 122 11.16 2.15 18.45
N ARG A 123 10.38 2.99 17.77
CA ARG A 123 9.17 3.61 18.34
C ARG A 123 7.95 3.08 17.59
N LEU A 124 7.34 2.04 18.13
CA LEU A 124 6.24 1.35 17.44
C LEU A 124 4.98 2.21 17.24
N TRP A 125 4.79 3.26 18.04
CA TRP A 125 3.69 4.22 17.82
C TRP A 125 3.95 5.22 16.67
N ASN A 126 5.17 5.25 16.11
CA ASN A 126 5.52 6.05 14.94
C ASN A 126 5.34 5.25 13.64
N GLY A 127 4.31 4.42 13.56
CA GLY A 127 4.00 3.66 12.36
C GLY A 127 3.43 4.52 11.24
N VAL A 128 3.74 4.14 10.02
CA VAL A 128 3.22 4.75 8.79
C VAL A 128 2.59 3.68 7.93
N TYR A 129 1.34 3.91 7.59
CA TYR A 129 0.54 3.13 6.66
C TYR A 129 0.38 3.93 5.36
N TRP A 130 0.64 3.32 4.22
CA TRP A 130 0.43 3.96 2.92
C TRP A 130 -0.94 3.60 2.37
N ARG A 131 -1.90 4.51 2.48
CA ARG A 131 -3.22 4.31 1.88
C ARG A 131 -3.11 4.45 0.36
N LEU A 132 -3.17 3.32 -0.33
CA LEU A 132 -3.03 3.25 -1.78
C LEU A 132 -4.34 3.60 -2.49
N SER A 133 -4.22 4.42 -3.53
CA SER A 133 -5.32 4.76 -4.44
C SER A 133 -4.86 4.57 -5.89
N PRO A 134 -5.71 4.07 -6.79
CA PRO A 134 -5.33 3.89 -8.18
C PRO A 134 -5.05 5.24 -8.87
N THR A 135 -4.10 5.25 -9.79
CA THR A 135 -3.79 6.39 -10.64
C THR A 135 -4.35 6.20 -12.05
N ALA A 136 -4.51 7.29 -12.81
CA ALA A 136 -4.96 7.24 -14.19
C ALA A 136 -4.01 6.45 -15.11
N THR A 137 -2.74 6.27 -14.71
CA THR A 137 -1.71 5.55 -15.46
C THR A 137 -1.67 4.05 -15.13
N GLY A 138 -2.62 3.55 -14.33
CA GLY A 138 -2.71 2.13 -13.97
C GLY A 138 -1.75 1.70 -12.87
N GLY A 139 -1.16 2.65 -12.13
CA GLY A 139 -0.40 2.42 -10.90
C GLY A 139 -1.20 2.76 -9.65
N PHE A 140 -0.47 2.96 -8.54
CA PHE A 140 -1.04 3.39 -7.27
C PHE A 140 -0.22 4.52 -6.67
N GLU A 141 -0.91 5.44 -6.00
CA GLU A 141 -0.31 6.46 -5.14
C GLU A 141 -0.72 6.20 -3.70
N GLY A 142 0.26 6.15 -2.81
CA GLY A 142 0.10 5.98 -1.37
C GLY A 142 0.24 7.31 -0.64
N ARG A 143 -0.76 7.64 0.19
CA ARG A 143 -0.70 8.74 1.15
C ARG A 143 -0.42 8.19 2.54
N PRO A 144 0.45 8.85 3.33
CA PRO A 144 0.81 8.37 4.65
C PRO A 144 -0.31 8.60 5.65
N GLN A 145 -0.58 7.57 6.46
CA GLN A 145 -1.46 7.64 7.62
C GLN A 145 -0.71 7.11 8.84
N ALA A 146 -0.94 7.71 9.99
CA ALA A 146 -0.35 7.29 11.25
C ALA A 146 -1.03 6.03 11.77
N ILE A 147 -0.24 5.09 12.27
CA ILE A 147 -0.70 3.86 12.90
C ILE A 147 0.16 3.55 14.13
N ASP A 148 -0.40 2.78 15.06
CA ASP A 148 0.35 2.19 16.18
C ASP A 148 0.76 0.75 15.85
N LEU A 149 2.06 0.52 15.58
CA LEU A 149 2.62 -0.80 15.27
C LEU A 149 2.61 -1.76 16.47
N ASN A 150 2.33 -1.29 17.71
CA ASN A 150 2.12 -2.19 18.84
C ASN A 150 0.98 -3.18 18.60
N ARG A 151 0.01 -2.81 17.77
CA ARG A 151 -1.09 -3.69 17.38
C ARG A 151 -0.65 -4.98 16.67
N ILE A 152 0.52 -4.98 16.04
CA ILE A 152 1.11 -6.15 15.37
C ILE A 152 2.36 -6.68 16.07
N SER A 153 2.63 -6.25 17.30
CA SER A 153 3.76 -6.76 18.10
C SER A 153 3.54 -8.19 18.59
N ALA A 154 2.30 -8.64 18.65
CA ALA A 154 1.91 -10.01 18.99
C ALA A 154 1.09 -10.65 17.87
N PRO A 155 1.11 -12.00 17.73
CA PRO A 155 0.29 -12.70 16.76
C PRO A 155 -1.20 -12.42 16.94
N PRO A 156 -1.98 -12.46 15.84
CA PRO A 156 -3.43 -12.32 15.94
C PRO A 156 -4.00 -13.49 16.77
N ALA A 157 -5.07 -13.21 17.52
CA ALA A 157 -5.73 -14.20 18.37
C ALA A 157 -6.22 -15.44 17.58
N LYS A 158 -6.54 -15.27 16.30
CA LYS A 158 -6.91 -16.33 15.37
C LYS A 158 -5.89 -16.38 14.22
N ALA A 159 -5.10 -17.44 14.18
CA ALA A 159 -4.24 -17.73 13.03
C ALA A 159 -5.04 -18.42 11.92
N GLY A 160 -4.76 -18.05 10.67
CA GLY A 160 -5.37 -18.64 9.47
C GLY A 160 -6.66 -17.96 9.00
N PRO A 161 -7.20 -18.43 7.87
CA PRO A 161 -8.33 -17.80 7.20
C PRO A 161 -9.65 -17.90 8.01
N PRO A 162 -10.57 -16.93 7.82
CA PRO A 162 -10.37 -15.72 7.03
C PRO A 162 -9.41 -14.75 7.73
N TYR A 163 -8.42 -14.24 6.96
CA TYR A 163 -7.46 -13.25 7.48
C TYR A 163 -8.11 -11.87 7.54
N VAL A 164 -7.89 -11.17 8.65
CA VAL A 164 -8.42 -9.82 8.87
C VAL A 164 -7.25 -8.84 8.98
N PRO A 165 -7.16 -7.83 8.10
CA PRO A 165 -6.13 -6.81 8.19
C PRO A 165 -6.26 -6.01 9.51
N PRO A 166 -5.19 -5.85 10.31
CA PRO A 166 -5.27 -5.21 11.63
C PRO A 166 -5.52 -3.70 11.57
N TYR A 167 -5.20 -3.04 10.45
CA TYR A 167 -5.37 -1.59 10.28
C TYR A 167 -6.51 -1.28 9.32
N GLY A 168 -7.74 -1.25 9.82
CA GLY A 168 -8.89 -0.67 9.14
C GLY A 168 -8.92 0.87 9.25
N ALA A 169 -9.95 1.50 8.72
CA ALA A 169 -10.07 2.97 8.75
C ALA A 169 -10.04 3.57 10.18
N ALA A 170 -10.61 2.88 11.15
CA ALA A 170 -10.65 3.33 12.55
C ALA A 170 -9.31 3.23 13.30
N GLN A 171 -8.30 2.60 12.72
CA GLN A 171 -6.96 2.43 13.31
C GLN A 171 -5.91 3.29 12.61
N ARG A 172 -6.32 4.21 11.78
CA ARG A 172 -5.45 5.06 10.97
C ARG A 172 -5.87 6.50 11.08
N ASP A 173 -4.91 7.39 11.30
CA ASP A 173 -5.12 8.83 11.34
C ASP A 173 -4.36 9.50 10.20
N ASP A 174 -4.95 10.50 9.57
CA ASP A 174 -4.29 11.21 8.47
C ASP A 174 -3.07 11.98 8.99
N ILE A 175 -1.96 11.84 8.27
CA ILE A 175 -0.78 12.65 8.49
C ILE A 175 -0.89 13.91 7.64
N PRO A 176 -0.80 15.11 8.23
CA PRO A 176 -0.85 16.36 7.48
C PRO A 176 0.23 16.41 6.38
N SER A 177 -0.10 16.99 5.23
CA SER A 177 0.86 17.20 4.16
C SER A 177 2.08 17.98 4.66
N GLY A 178 3.27 17.52 4.31
CA GLY A 178 4.53 18.13 4.74
C GLY A 178 4.98 17.77 6.15
N ALA A 179 4.21 16.98 6.92
CA ALA A 179 4.61 16.56 8.26
C ALA A 179 5.68 15.45 8.27
N ARG A 180 5.85 14.72 7.16
CA ARG A 180 6.90 13.69 6.99
C ARG A 180 7.81 14.05 5.84
N TRP A 181 9.10 13.71 5.96
CA TRP A 181 10.05 13.91 4.87
C TRP A 181 9.61 13.15 3.61
N PHE A 182 9.24 11.88 3.77
CA PHE A 182 8.62 11.11 2.71
C PHE A 182 7.09 11.24 2.81
N GLY A 183 6.52 12.04 1.94
CA GLY A 183 5.08 12.37 1.95
C GLY A 183 4.23 11.57 0.98
N ARG A 184 4.85 10.74 0.12
CA ARG A 184 4.14 9.97 -0.91
C ARG A 184 4.90 8.70 -1.28
N LEU A 185 4.17 7.63 -1.57
CA LEU A 185 4.69 6.39 -2.13
C LEU A 185 4.00 6.14 -3.46
N THR A 186 4.71 5.62 -4.47
CA THR A 186 4.11 5.20 -5.75
C THR A 186 4.47 3.77 -6.08
N VAL A 187 3.53 3.10 -6.77
CA VAL A 187 3.65 1.76 -7.37
C VAL A 187 3.27 1.89 -8.83
N GLU A 188 4.25 1.98 -9.74
CA GLU A 188 4.06 2.32 -11.16
C GLU A 188 4.95 1.55 -12.14
#